data_a03d6f325d464dfbf481e75a42f01bc5
#
_entry.id   a03d6f325d464dfbf481e75a42f01bc5
#
_cell.length_a   1.000
_cell.length_b   1.000
_cell.length_c   1.000
_cell.angle_alpha   90.00
_cell.angle_beta   90.00
_cell.angle_gamma   90.00
#
_symmetry.space_group_name_H-M   'P 1'
#
loop_
_entity.id
_entity.type
_entity.pdbx_description
1 polymer ?
#
loop_
_entity_poly.entity_id
_entity_poly.type
_entity_poly.pdbx_seq_one_letter_code
_entity_poly.pdbx_strand_id
1 'polypeptide(L)'
;MYIFCYSFNQNGNYIDENVIKHIYQVINKSNIIPDIVVLGFQETRYGFEYYWPNLDLNQKYMLIHKIRLNGIGNVGIRGLGLYILKLKDSDLSVHFKEENWVRFNYQYFGKGAISALIHINETSFLFINTHLPYHETWDGGGIKERVDSLNVIFEYIISKTTYDHIFILGDFNFRIHLKTKNRYASIITEDDPQLFELYLRNKSWKLLYFNDELYLLNYFYSNFLTNLKSDIKHGAEYGYILDIPLLPFYRHMIDKFNFPPTYKVYRDRTNIQNPDDNQLDIQKYYTRWNTDRIPSWCDRILSIENYNVKRILYESCDSILVNNSDHLPVYALFLVNI
;
A
#
# COMPACT_ATOMS: atom_id res chain seq x y z
N MET A 1 21.90 -2.91 -8.01
CA MET A 1 21.50 -2.70 -6.60
C MET A 1 20.11 -3.26 -6.38
N TYR A 2 19.86 -3.88 -5.21
CA TYR A 2 18.54 -4.37 -4.85
C TYR A 2 17.93 -3.52 -3.75
N ILE A 3 16.68 -3.10 -3.94
CA ILE A 3 15.88 -2.35 -2.94
C ILE A 3 14.69 -3.22 -2.52
N PHE A 4 14.56 -3.45 -1.22
CA PHE A 4 13.42 -4.13 -0.62
C PHE A 4 12.53 -3.11 0.08
N CYS A 5 11.26 -3.04 -0.31
CA CYS A 5 10.25 -2.20 0.32
C CYS A 5 9.25 -3.07 1.07
N TYR A 6 8.88 -2.65 2.28
CA TYR A 6 7.89 -3.31 3.12
C TYR A 6 6.90 -2.28 3.66
N SER A 7 5.61 -2.55 3.56
CA SER A 7 4.56 -1.70 4.08
C SER A 7 3.60 -2.48 4.95
N PHE A 8 3.25 -1.93 6.13
CA PHE A 8 2.34 -2.59 7.05
C PHE A 8 1.56 -1.60 7.93
N ASN A 9 0.23 -1.64 7.83
CA ASN A 9 -0.65 -0.95 8.76
C ASN A 9 -0.75 -1.74 10.07
N GLN A 10 -0.25 -1.16 11.16
CA GLN A 10 -0.14 -1.78 12.49
C GLN A 10 -1.44 -1.79 13.28
N ASN A 11 -2.50 -1.12 12.79
CA ASN A 11 -3.78 -1.01 13.47
C ASN A 11 -3.66 -0.57 14.95
N GLY A 12 -2.76 0.37 15.22
CA GLY A 12 -2.53 0.91 16.55
C GLY A 12 -1.60 0.08 17.45
N ASN A 13 -0.92 -0.92 16.90
CA ASN A 13 0.07 -1.71 17.64
C ASN A 13 1.48 -1.10 17.55
N TYR A 14 2.38 -1.62 18.38
CA TYR A 14 3.80 -1.30 18.33
C TYR A 14 4.51 -2.06 17.21
N ILE A 15 5.58 -1.49 16.68
CA ILE A 15 6.55 -2.25 15.87
C ILE A 15 7.40 -3.05 16.86
N ASP A 16 6.94 -4.24 17.19
CA ASP A 16 7.58 -5.13 18.15
C ASP A 16 8.58 -6.10 17.50
N GLU A 17 9.17 -6.96 18.31
CA GLU A 17 10.13 -7.97 17.88
C GLU A 17 9.54 -8.92 16.84
N ASN A 18 8.26 -9.28 16.92
CA ASN A 18 7.61 -10.19 15.99
C ASN A 18 7.54 -9.59 14.59
N VAL A 19 7.15 -8.31 14.48
CA VAL A 19 7.12 -7.59 13.20
C VAL A 19 8.52 -7.57 12.55
N ILE A 20 9.56 -7.33 13.34
CA ILE A 20 10.93 -7.29 12.81
C ILE A 20 11.43 -8.69 12.43
N LYS A 21 11.10 -9.73 13.20
CA LYS A 21 11.34 -11.13 12.81
C LYS A 21 10.64 -11.48 11.49
N HIS A 22 9.39 -11.05 11.32
CA HIS A 22 8.67 -11.25 10.07
C HIS A 22 9.38 -10.57 8.90
N ILE A 23 9.80 -9.32 9.04
CA ILE A 23 10.57 -8.61 7.99
C ILE A 23 11.83 -9.40 7.61
N TYR A 24 12.57 -9.88 8.61
CA TYR A 24 13.77 -10.68 8.36
C TYR A 24 13.46 -12.00 7.63
N GLN A 25 12.37 -12.67 7.99
CA GLN A 25 11.94 -13.89 7.32
C GLN A 25 11.59 -13.66 5.84
N VAL A 26 10.82 -12.60 5.53
CA VAL A 26 10.42 -12.31 4.13
C VAL A 26 11.59 -11.83 3.28
N ILE A 27 12.56 -11.11 3.85
CA ILE A 27 13.81 -10.77 3.15
C ILE A 27 14.56 -12.04 2.79
N ASN A 28 14.74 -12.96 3.74
CA ASN A 28 15.48 -14.20 3.48
C ASN A 28 14.77 -15.15 2.52
N LYS A 29 13.44 -15.12 2.46
CA LYS A 29 12.62 -15.93 1.53
C LYS A 29 12.92 -15.62 0.07
N SER A 30 13.34 -14.40 -0.24
CA SER A 30 13.65 -13.98 -1.61
C SER A 30 14.93 -14.60 -2.20
N ASN A 31 15.80 -15.22 -1.38
CA ASN A 31 17.16 -15.66 -1.72
C ASN A 31 18.06 -14.55 -2.30
N ILE A 32 17.64 -13.32 -2.22
CA ILE A 32 18.39 -12.13 -2.65
C ILE A 32 18.58 -11.24 -1.41
N ILE A 33 19.80 -10.89 -1.12
CA ILE A 33 20.12 -9.95 -0.03
C ILE A 33 20.00 -8.55 -0.60
N PRO A 34 18.99 -7.74 -0.17
CA PRO A 34 18.86 -6.38 -0.66
C PRO A 34 19.95 -5.46 -0.07
N ASP A 35 20.42 -4.54 -0.88
CA ASP A 35 21.40 -3.51 -0.48
C ASP A 35 20.73 -2.46 0.42
N ILE A 36 19.47 -2.13 0.10
CA ILE A 36 18.65 -1.13 0.80
C ILE A 36 17.33 -1.77 1.21
N VAL A 37 16.92 -1.51 2.46
CA VAL A 37 15.61 -1.92 3.00
C VAL A 37 14.85 -0.67 3.42
N VAL A 38 13.62 -0.53 2.91
CA VAL A 38 12.72 0.59 3.20
C VAL A 38 11.48 0.05 3.90
N LEU A 39 11.23 0.51 5.12
CA LEU A 39 10.12 0.04 5.94
C LEU A 39 9.14 1.19 6.17
N GLY A 40 7.89 1.03 5.73
CA GLY A 40 6.79 1.96 5.92
C GLY A 40 5.73 1.37 6.85
N PHE A 41 5.40 2.08 7.91
CA PHE A 41 4.37 1.67 8.87
C PHE A 41 3.28 2.73 8.97
N GLN A 42 2.04 2.27 9.07
CA GLN A 42 0.87 3.11 9.26
C GLN A 42 0.15 2.68 10.54
N GLU A 43 -0.57 3.60 11.15
CA GLU A 43 -1.24 3.42 12.46
C GLU A 43 -0.31 2.81 13.53
N THR A 44 0.96 3.12 13.48
CA THR A 44 1.92 2.54 14.42
C THR A 44 2.05 3.39 15.68
N ARG A 45 2.21 2.70 16.81
CA ARG A 45 2.83 3.24 18.00
C ARG A 45 4.34 3.06 17.90
N TYR A 46 5.09 3.76 18.75
CA TYR A 46 6.55 3.66 18.77
C TYR A 46 7.02 2.25 19.15
N GLY A 47 8.23 1.88 18.79
CA GLY A 47 8.82 0.60 19.20
C GLY A 47 10.03 0.16 18.40
N PHE A 48 10.15 0.54 17.12
CA PHE A 48 11.24 0.06 16.28
C PHE A 48 12.62 0.28 16.89
N GLU A 49 12.91 1.47 17.41
CA GLU A 49 14.22 1.79 17.98
C GLU A 49 14.51 1.08 19.29
N TYR A 50 13.47 0.69 20.02
CA TYR A 50 13.63 -0.06 21.27
C TYR A 50 14.09 -1.50 20.99
N TYR A 51 13.51 -2.13 19.96
CA TYR A 51 13.80 -3.53 19.63
C TYR A 51 14.99 -3.67 18.67
N TRP A 52 15.25 -2.65 17.85
CA TRP A 52 16.26 -2.66 16.80
C TRP A 52 17.66 -3.15 17.26
N PRO A 53 18.23 -2.74 18.40
CA PRO A 53 19.58 -3.12 18.78
C PRO A 53 19.79 -4.62 18.98
N ASN A 54 18.74 -5.37 19.27
CA ASN A 54 18.81 -6.77 19.71
C ASN A 54 18.39 -7.79 18.65
N LEU A 55 18.27 -7.39 17.37
CA LEU A 55 17.66 -8.22 16.34
C LEU A 55 18.63 -8.63 15.25
N ASP A 56 18.38 -9.81 14.67
CA ASP A 56 19.14 -10.36 13.54
C ASP A 56 19.26 -9.40 12.35
N LEU A 57 18.20 -8.61 12.12
CA LEU A 57 18.19 -7.60 11.07
C LEU A 57 19.27 -6.54 11.31
N ASN A 58 19.49 -6.11 12.58
CA ASN A 58 20.55 -5.18 12.93
C ASN A 58 21.96 -5.76 12.75
N GLN A 59 22.12 -7.06 12.79
CA GLN A 59 23.43 -7.67 12.51
C GLN A 59 23.86 -7.43 11.06
N LYS A 60 22.91 -7.50 10.11
CA LYS A 60 23.16 -7.34 8.67
C LYS A 60 23.04 -5.90 8.19
N TYR A 61 22.13 -5.12 8.75
CA TYR A 61 21.79 -3.78 8.26
C TYR A 61 22.13 -2.70 9.28
N MET A 62 22.40 -1.50 8.78
CA MET A 62 22.52 -0.28 9.58
C MET A 62 21.37 0.68 9.26
N LEU A 63 20.83 1.35 10.28
CA LEU A 63 19.80 2.37 10.11
C LEU A 63 20.46 3.65 9.58
N ILE A 64 20.07 4.07 8.38
CA ILE A 64 20.55 5.30 7.74
C ILE A 64 19.69 6.48 8.17
N HIS A 65 18.36 6.32 8.10
CA HIS A 65 17.44 7.41 8.40
C HIS A 65 16.12 6.88 8.94
N LYS A 66 15.45 7.70 9.75
CA LYS A 66 14.10 7.48 10.25
C LYS A 66 13.34 8.79 10.30
N ILE A 67 12.10 8.76 9.86
CA ILE A 67 11.15 9.86 9.99
C ILE A 67 9.82 9.35 10.57
N ARG A 68 9.15 10.17 11.37
CA ARG A 68 7.87 9.85 11.98
C ARG A 68 6.91 11.03 11.90
N LEU A 69 5.67 10.73 11.67
CA LEU A 69 4.57 11.67 11.78
C LEU A 69 3.58 11.14 12.82
N ASN A 70 3.55 11.81 13.98
CA ASN A 70 2.65 11.42 15.06
C ASN A 70 1.20 11.79 14.73
N GLY A 71 0.25 10.95 15.12
CA GLY A 71 -1.16 11.31 15.14
C GLY A 71 -1.43 12.49 16.10
N ILE A 72 -2.49 13.25 15.85
CA ILE A 72 -2.93 14.34 16.73
C ILE A 72 -4.10 13.82 17.59
N GLY A 73 -4.11 14.15 18.89
CA GLY A 73 -5.24 13.89 19.79
C GLY A 73 -4.96 12.83 20.87
N ASN A 74 -5.89 12.72 21.82
CA ASN A 74 -5.81 11.84 23.00
C ASN A 74 -6.02 10.34 22.73
N VAL A 75 -6.38 9.97 21.50
CA VAL A 75 -6.63 8.58 21.12
C VAL A 75 -5.32 7.96 20.64
N GLY A 76 -4.50 7.56 21.57
CA GLY A 76 -3.28 6.78 21.36
C GLY A 76 -2.48 7.19 20.12
N ILE A 77 -1.25 7.52 20.28
CA ILE A 77 -0.32 8.08 19.29
C ILE A 77 -0.17 7.08 18.13
N ARG A 78 -1.15 7.04 17.22
CA ARG A 78 -1.08 6.27 15.97
C ARG A 78 -0.53 7.19 14.90
N GLY A 79 0.57 6.81 14.26
CA GLY A 79 1.24 7.65 13.29
C GLY A 79 1.81 6.89 12.11
N LEU A 80 2.65 7.58 11.36
CA LEU A 80 3.45 7.03 10.26
C LEU A 80 4.90 6.86 10.71
N GLY A 81 5.55 5.81 10.25
CA GLY A 81 6.99 5.60 10.40
C GLY A 81 7.61 5.19 9.07
N LEU A 82 8.73 5.82 8.71
CA LEU A 82 9.55 5.43 7.55
C LEU A 82 10.97 5.22 8.04
N TYR A 83 11.53 4.05 7.76
CA TYR A 83 12.87 3.66 8.16
C TYR A 83 13.65 3.18 6.94
N ILE A 84 14.88 3.65 6.78
CA ILE A 84 15.75 3.29 5.67
C ILE A 84 17.01 2.67 6.22
N LEU A 85 17.28 1.45 5.80
CA LEU A 85 18.39 0.63 6.24
C LEU A 85 19.30 0.33 5.04
N LYS A 86 20.61 0.26 5.31
CA LYS A 86 21.64 -0.15 4.35
C LYS A 86 22.27 -1.44 4.80
N LEU A 87 22.55 -2.35 3.88
CA LEU A 87 23.40 -3.54 4.14
C LEU A 87 24.80 -3.08 4.59
N LYS A 88 25.30 -3.60 5.71
CA LYS A 88 26.57 -3.16 6.30
C LYS A 88 27.76 -3.45 5.40
N ASP A 89 27.74 -4.62 4.75
CA ASP A 89 28.83 -5.08 3.88
C ASP A 89 28.70 -4.57 2.43
N SER A 90 27.76 -3.66 2.16
CA SER A 90 27.62 -3.03 0.84
C SER A 90 28.56 -1.84 0.71
N ASP A 91 29.24 -1.75 -0.43
CA ASP A 91 30.15 -0.64 -0.78
C ASP A 91 29.40 0.65 -1.21
N LEU A 92 28.07 0.63 -1.22
CA LEU A 92 27.26 1.78 -1.61
C LEU A 92 27.49 2.96 -0.66
N SER A 93 27.73 4.13 -1.21
CA SER A 93 27.70 5.38 -0.47
C SER A 93 26.25 5.83 -0.33
N VAL A 94 25.75 5.93 0.90
CA VAL A 94 24.35 6.29 1.16
C VAL A 94 24.29 7.50 2.07
N HIS A 95 23.67 8.59 1.57
CA HIS A 95 23.57 9.86 2.27
C HIS A 95 22.12 10.34 2.32
N PHE A 96 21.63 10.61 3.52
CA PHE A 96 20.38 11.34 3.70
C PHE A 96 20.53 12.79 3.24
N LYS A 97 19.50 13.33 2.56
CA LYS A 97 19.49 14.70 2.05
C LYS A 97 18.39 15.55 2.66
N GLU A 98 17.16 15.05 2.62
CA GLU A 98 15.99 15.86 2.97
C GLU A 98 14.85 14.96 3.45
N GLU A 99 14.04 15.48 4.38
CA GLU A 99 12.77 14.89 4.77
C GLU A 99 11.64 15.90 4.62
N ASN A 100 10.50 15.43 4.19
CA ASN A 100 9.27 16.21 4.10
C ASN A 100 8.10 15.44 4.67
N TRP A 101 7.06 16.17 5.04
CA TRP A 101 5.82 15.57 5.50
C TRP A 101 4.63 16.45 5.19
N VAL A 102 3.45 15.83 5.08
CA VAL A 102 2.17 16.52 4.93
C VAL A 102 1.10 15.78 5.71
N ARG A 103 0.18 16.53 6.32
CA ARG A 103 -1.04 15.99 6.93
C ARG A 103 -2.21 16.28 6.00
N PHE A 104 -3.04 15.28 5.84
CA PHE A 104 -4.34 15.47 5.20
C PHE A 104 -5.31 16.02 6.24
N ASN A 105 -6.37 16.65 5.82
CA ASN A 105 -7.34 17.41 6.59
C ASN A 105 -7.45 17.06 8.09
N TYR A 106 -7.64 18.05 8.97
CA TYR A 106 -7.64 17.97 10.44
C TYR A 106 -8.60 16.95 11.05
N GLN A 107 -9.57 16.46 10.30
CA GLN A 107 -10.55 15.46 10.76
C GLN A 107 -9.98 14.03 10.84
N TYR A 108 -8.84 13.77 10.20
CA TYR A 108 -8.29 12.42 10.10
C TYR A 108 -6.97 12.29 10.88
N PHE A 109 -7.09 11.94 12.15
CA PHE A 109 -5.95 11.71 13.03
C PHE A 109 -5.04 10.61 12.45
N GLY A 110 -3.77 10.91 12.26
CA GLY A 110 -2.77 9.97 11.75
C GLY A 110 -2.76 9.75 10.22
N LYS A 111 -3.56 10.51 9.46
CA LYS A 111 -3.53 10.48 7.99
C LYS A 111 -2.56 11.54 7.44
N GLY A 112 -1.75 11.15 6.48
CA GLY A 112 -0.72 12.01 5.91
C GLY A 112 0.28 11.24 5.08
N ALA A 113 1.38 11.91 4.74
CA ALA A 113 2.54 11.31 4.12
C ALA A 113 3.83 11.84 4.74
N ILE A 114 4.86 11.01 4.76
CA ILE A 114 6.23 11.33 5.14
C ILE A 114 7.17 10.85 4.04
N SER A 115 8.25 11.58 3.80
CA SER A 115 9.22 11.23 2.77
C SER A 115 10.65 11.46 3.20
N ALA A 116 11.56 10.70 2.61
CA ALA A 116 12.99 10.88 2.72
C ALA A 116 13.63 10.84 1.35
N LEU A 117 14.45 11.84 1.04
CA LEU A 117 15.34 11.86 -0.12
C LEU A 117 16.71 11.35 0.29
N ILE A 118 17.15 10.28 -0.37
CA ILE A 118 18.42 9.60 -0.12
C ILE A 118 19.23 9.61 -1.41
N HIS A 119 20.51 9.96 -1.32
CA HIS A 119 21.47 9.71 -2.40
C HIS A 119 22.15 8.37 -2.16
N ILE A 120 22.17 7.54 -3.19
CA ILE A 120 22.90 6.27 -3.21
C ILE A 120 23.88 6.36 -4.37
N ASN A 121 25.16 6.48 -4.05
CA ASN A 121 26.18 6.95 -4.98
C ASN A 121 25.75 8.30 -5.59
N GLU A 122 25.68 8.41 -6.92
CA GLU A 122 25.29 9.64 -7.64
C GLU A 122 23.77 9.73 -7.90
N THR A 123 23.00 8.68 -7.55
CA THR A 123 21.57 8.57 -7.88
C THR A 123 20.70 8.96 -6.70
N SER A 124 19.66 9.72 -6.94
CA SER A 124 18.71 10.20 -5.92
C SER A 124 17.43 9.39 -5.87
N PHE A 125 17.03 9.02 -4.66
CA PHE A 125 15.86 8.18 -4.38
C PHE A 125 14.90 8.87 -3.44
N LEU A 126 13.66 9.08 -3.87
CA LEU A 126 12.58 9.60 -3.04
C LEU A 126 11.71 8.44 -2.54
N PHE A 127 11.72 8.20 -1.23
CA PHE A 127 10.86 7.24 -0.57
C PHE A 127 9.74 7.96 0.16
N ILE A 128 8.50 7.54 -0.06
CA ILE A 128 7.31 8.13 0.56
C ILE A 128 6.51 7.03 1.24
N ASN A 129 6.15 7.24 2.52
CA ASN A 129 5.17 6.41 3.23
C ASN A 129 3.91 7.23 3.48
N THR A 130 2.75 6.68 3.10
CA THR A 130 1.47 7.38 3.21
C THR A 130 0.39 6.56 3.89
N HIS A 131 -0.57 7.25 4.49
CA HIS A 131 -1.83 6.69 4.94
C HIS A 131 -2.95 7.61 4.51
N LEU A 132 -3.64 7.24 3.42
CA LEU A 132 -4.72 8.04 2.84
C LEU A 132 -6.00 7.97 3.71
N PRO A 133 -6.87 8.98 3.62
CA PRO A 133 -8.12 8.99 4.35
C PRO A 133 -9.04 7.85 3.89
N TYR A 134 -9.84 7.39 4.84
CA TYR A 134 -10.95 6.49 4.59
C TYR A 134 -12.25 7.17 4.98
N HIS A 135 -13.18 7.26 4.04
CA HIS A 135 -14.54 7.74 4.30
C HIS A 135 -15.55 6.83 3.63
N GLU A 136 -16.57 6.43 4.38
CA GLU A 136 -17.70 5.65 3.86
C GLU A 136 -18.76 6.60 3.33
N THR A 137 -18.65 7.03 2.08
CA THR A 137 -19.76 7.73 1.42
C THR A 137 -20.09 7.03 0.12
N TRP A 138 -21.38 6.75 -0.08
CA TRP A 138 -21.93 6.11 -1.27
C TRP A 138 -21.83 6.97 -2.54
N ASP A 139 -21.49 8.24 -2.40
CA ASP A 139 -21.43 9.26 -3.45
C ASP A 139 -20.04 9.41 -4.09
N GLY A 140 -19.11 8.52 -3.79
CA GLY A 140 -17.73 8.61 -4.28
C GLY A 140 -16.85 9.61 -3.53
N GLY A 141 -17.35 10.26 -2.48
CA GLY A 141 -16.60 11.25 -1.69
C GLY A 141 -15.29 10.68 -1.12
N GLY A 142 -15.32 9.42 -0.69
CA GLY A 142 -14.10 8.75 -0.20
C GLY A 142 -13.02 8.60 -1.27
N ILE A 143 -13.38 8.31 -2.53
CA ILE A 143 -12.40 8.25 -3.64
C ILE A 143 -11.82 9.63 -3.91
N LYS A 144 -12.69 10.65 -3.96
CA LYS A 144 -12.25 12.03 -4.17
C LYS A 144 -11.25 12.47 -3.10
N GLU A 145 -11.53 12.21 -1.82
CA GLU A 145 -10.61 12.56 -0.73
C GLU A 145 -9.25 11.86 -0.85
N ARG A 146 -9.23 10.59 -1.28
CA ARG A 146 -7.98 9.86 -1.54
C ARG A 146 -7.20 10.48 -2.69
N VAL A 147 -7.86 10.82 -3.79
CA VAL A 147 -7.22 11.49 -4.95
C VAL A 147 -6.74 12.88 -4.57
N ASP A 148 -7.54 13.68 -3.87
CA ASP A 148 -7.13 14.99 -3.37
C ASP A 148 -5.89 14.87 -2.47
N SER A 149 -5.84 13.84 -1.61
CA SER A 149 -4.67 13.57 -0.76
C SER A 149 -3.43 13.18 -1.58
N LEU A 150 -3.58 12.40 -2.66
CA LEU A 150 -2.49 12.12 -3.59
C LEU A 150 -2.01 13.40 -4.30
N ASN A 151 -2.92 14.29 -4.68
CA ASN A 151 -2.57 15.58 -5.27
C ASN A 151 -1.80 16.45 -4.27
N VAL A 152 -2.19 16.44 -2.99
CA VAL A 152 -1.45 17.11 -1.92
C VAL A 152 -0.04 16.54 -1.76
N ILE A 153 0.14 15.21 -1.81
CA ILE A 153 1.49 14.60 -1.80
C ILE A 153 2.31 15.10 -3.00
N PHE A 154 1.71 15.14 -4.18
CA PHE A 154 2.38 15.64 -5.37
C PHE A 154 2.81 17.10 -5.22
N GLU A 155 1.93 17.98 -4.80
CA GLU A 155 2.19 19.41 -4.69
C GLU A 155 3.23 19.75 -3.61
N TYR A 156 3.18 19.08 -2.47
CA TYR A 156 3.99 19.45 -1.31
C TYR A 156 5.28 18.65 -1.16
N ILE A 157 5.37 17.48 -1.79
CA ILE A 157 6.55 16.61 -1.70
C ILE A 157 7.16 16.39 -3.09
N ILE A 158 6.43 15.75 -4.00
CA ILE A 158 6.98 15.22 -5.24
C ILE A 158 7.46 16.33 -6.17
N SER A 159 6.64 17.36 -6.41
CA SER A 159 6.96 18.46 -7.34
C SER A 159 8.05 19.40 -6.83
N LYS A 160 8.35 19.36 -5.54
CA LYS A 160 9.36 20.21 -4.90
C LYS A 160 10.70 19.52 -4.71
N THR A 161 10.76 18.22 -4.96
CA THR A 161 11.96 17.40 -4.75
C THR A 161 12.52 16.96 -6.11
N THR A 162 13.81 17.11 -6.31
CA THR A 162 14.51 16.53 -7.49
C THR A 162 14.97 15.12 -7.13
N TYR A 163 14.57 14.14 -7.93
CA TYR A 163 14.92 12.73 -7.74
C TYR A 163 15.00 11.99 -9.07
N ASP A 164 15.78 10.91 -9.12
CA ASP A 164 15.88 10.01 -10.27
C ASP A 164 14.85 8.88 -10.16
N HIS A 165 14.62 8.38 -8.95
CA HIS A 165 13.69 7.28 -8.68
C HIS A 165 12.76 7.60 -7.52
N ILE A 166 11.51 7.09 -7.60
CA ILE A 166 10.51 7.28 -6.57
C ILE A 166 9.81 5.96 -6.22
N PHE A 167 9.60 5.76 -4.91
CA PHE A 167 8.85 4.65 -4.35
C PHE A 167 7.83 5.19 -3.33
N ILE A 168 6.56 4.84 -3.52
CA ILE A 168 5.48 5.23 -2.61
C ILE A 168 4.88 3.97 -2.03
N LEU A 169 4.91 3.86 -0.71
CA LEU A 169 4.36 2.72 0.02
C LEU A 169 3.35 3.21 1.07
N GLY A 170 2.42 2.36 1.45
CA GLY A 170 1.46 2.72 2.49
C GLY A 170 0.10 2.07 2.38
N ASP A 171 -0.79 2.52 3.26
CA ASP A 171 -2.22 2.24 3.21
C ASP A 171 -2.93 3.32 2.39
N PHE A 172 -3.23 2.99 1.14
CA PHE A 172 -3.89 3.88 0.19
C PHE A 172 -5.41 3.90 0.35
N ASN A 173 -5.96 2.97 1.10
CA ASN A 173 -7.41 2.86 1.35
C ASN A 173 -8.29 2.75 0.09
N PHE A 174 -7.74 2.49 -1.10
CA PHE A 174 -8.55 2.18 -2.28
C PHE A 174 -9.26 0.84 -2.13
N ARG A 175 -10.47 0.76 -2.68
CA ARG A 175 -11.39 -0.36 -2.48
C ARG A 175 -11.68 -1.10 -3.77
N ILE A 176 -12.26 -2.29 -3.63
CA ILE A 176 -12.82 -3.07 -4.73
C ILE A 176 -14.33 -2.84 -4.72
N HIS A 177 -14.92 -2.61 -5.89
CA HIS A 177 -16.37 -2.48 -6.08
C HIS A 177 -16.87 -3.55 -7.04
N LEU A 178 -17.64 -4.51 -6.55
CA LEU A 178 -18.29 -5.55 -7.35
C LEU A 178 -19.78 -5.26 -7.43
N LYS A 179 -20.16 -4.28 -8.22
CA LYS A 179 -21.56 -3.88 -8.38
C LYS A 179 -22.26 -4.76 -9.40
N THR A 180 -23.35 -5.40 -9.01
CA THR A 180 -24.25 -6.09 -9.94
C THR A 180 -25.31 -5.13 -10.45
N LYS A 181 -25.54 -5.15 -11.77
CA LYS A 181 -26.72 -4.50 -12.36
C LYS A 181 -27.96 -5.28 -11.98
N ASN A 182 -28.85 -4.70 -11.21
CA ASN A 182 -30.22 -5.18 -11.21
C ASN A 182 -30.82 -4.87 -12.61
N ARG A 183 -31.11 -5.90 -13.41
CA ARG A 183 -31.64 -5.77 -14.77
C ARG A 183 -32.99 -5.02 -14.83
N TYR A 184 -33.64 -4.81 -13.70
CA TYR A 184 -34.96 -4.20 -13.58
C TYR A 184 -34.99 -2.83 -12.90
N ALA A 185 -33.86 -2.39 -12.35
CA ALA A 185 -33.77 -1.07 -11.75
C ALA A 185 -32.57 -0.33 -12.37
N SER A 186 -32.79 0.93 -12.73
CA SER A 186 -31.71 1.85 -13.11
C SER A 186 -30.82 2.26 -11.91
N ILE A 187 -30.89 1.52 -10.82
CA ILE A 187 -30.19 1.77 -9.57
C ILE A 187 -29.03 0.79 -9.47
N ILE A 188 -27.85 1.32 -9.24
CA ILE A 188 -26.65 0.54 -8.88
C ILE A 188 -26.94 -0.08 -7.52
N THR A 189 -27.00 -1.41 -7.48
CA THR A 189 -27.23 -2.15 -6.26
C THR A 189 -25.91 -2.44 -5.53
N GLU A 190 -26.04 -2.85 -4.27
CA GLU A 190 -24.95 -3.19 -3.35
C GLU A 190 -23.89 -4.10 -3.98
N ASP A 191 -22.66 -4.04 -3.46
CA ASP A 191 -21.59 -4.97 -3.82
C ASP A 191 -22.04 -6.43 -3.67
N ASP A 192 -21.65 -7.28 -4.62
CA ASP A 192 -22.05 -8.69 -4.66
C ASP A 192 -21.03 -9.58 -3.91
N PRO A 193 -21.33 -10.00 -2.66
CA PRO A 193 -20.43 -10.84 -1.89
C PRO A 193 -20.22 -12.24 -2.52
N GLN A 194 -21.22 -12.79 -3.22
CA GLN A 194 -21.11 -14.11 -3.84
C GLN A 194 -20.15 -14.09 -5.02
N LEU A 195 -20.18 -13.02 -5.82
CA LEU A 195 -19.25 -12.82 -6.92
C LEU A 195 -17.82 -12.64 -6.38
N PHE A 196 -17.64 -11.90 -5.29
CA PHE A 196 -16.36 -11.76 -4.63
C PHE A 196 -15.82 -13.13 -4.17
N GLU A 197 -16.66 -13.91 -3.49
CA GLU A 197 -16.29 -15.25 -3.02
C GLU A 197 -15.86 -16.16 -4.17
N LEU A 198 -16.60 -16.13 -5.29
CA LEU A 198 -16.26 -16.90 -6.49
C LEU A 198 -14.87 -16.51 -7.04
N TYR A 199 -14.60 -15.23 -7.16
CA TYR A 199 -13.30 -14.75 -7.65
C TYR A 199 -12.16 -15.09 -6.70
N LEU A 200 -12.39 -15.01 -5.40
CA LEU A 200 -11.40 -15.35 -4.39
C LEU A 200 -11.07 -16.85 -4.40
N ARG A 201 -12.09 -17.73 -4.41
CA ARG A 201 -11.92 -19.19 -4.47
C ARG A 201 -11.16 -19.63 -5.72
N ASN A 202 -11.41 -18.98 -6.84
CA ASN A 202 -10.76 -19.27 -8.11
C ASN A 202 -9.40 -18.56 -8.28
N LYS A 203 -8.92 -17.85 -7.25
CA LYS A 203 -7.71 -17.02 -7.32
C LYS A 203 -7.71 -16.06 -8.51
N SER A 204 -8.90 -15.55 -8.87
CA SER A 204 -9.11 -14.70 -10.04
C SER A 204 -8.73 -13.24 -9.74
N TRP A 205 -7.51 -13.02 -9.25
CA TRP A 205 -7.01 -11.70 -8.81
C TRP A 205 -7.14 -10.65 -9.90
N LYS A 206 -6.93 -11.02 -11.17
CA LYS A 206 -7.08 -10.11 -12.31
C LYS A 206 -8.50 -9.57 -12.45
N LEU A 207 -9.53 -10.40 -12.21
CA LEU A 207 -10.93 -9.97 -12.30
C LEU A 207 -11.29 -9.05 -11.13
N LEU A 208 -10.80 -9.34 -9.94
CA LEU A 208 -10.96 -8.43 -8.79
C LEU A 208 -10.23 -7.11 -9.03
N TYR A 209 -9.01 -7.16 -9.56
CA TYR A 209 -8.20 -5.97 -9.83
C TYR A 209 -8.87 -5.00 -10.82
N PHE A 210 -9.60 -5.50 -11.81
CA PHE A 210 -10.37 -4.66 -12.74
C PHE A 210 -11.50 -3.87 -12.08
N ASN A 211 -11.87 -4.22 -10.85
CA ASN A 211 -12.86 -3.52 -10.03
C ASN A 211 -12.21 -2.70 -8.89
N ASP A 212 -10.90 -2.59 -8.88
CA ASP A 212 -10.16 -1.77 -7.92
C ASP A 212 -10.25 -0.29 -8.29
N GLU A 213 -10.53 0.57 -7.31
CA GLU A 213 -10.73 2.02 -7.52
C GLU A 213 -9.54 2.69 -8.20
N LEU A 214 -8.30 2.39 -7.78
CA LEU A 214 -7.13 3.00 -8.40
C LEU A 214 -6.93 2.54 -9.83
N TYR A 215 -7.20 1.25 -10.11
CA TYR A 215 -7.19 0.74 -11.48
C TYR A 215 -8.25 1.44 -12.33
N LEU A 216 -9.48 1.58 -11.83
CA LEU A 216 -10.57 2.23 -12.56
C LEU A 216 -10.27 3.70 -12.84
N LEU A 217 -9.72 4.44 -11.86
CA LEU A 217 -9.26 5.82 -12.07
C LEU A 217 -8.23 5.91 -13.20
N ASN A 218 -7.24 5.01 -13.21
CA ASN A 218 -6.22 4.96 -14.26
C ASN A 218 -6.81 4.58 -15.63
N TYR A 219 -7.68 3.59 -15.67
CA TYR A 219 -8.29 3.09 -16.89
C TYR A 219 -9.19 4.13 -17.55
N PHE A 220 -10.14 4.70 -16.82
CA PHE A 220 -11.08 5.67 -17.38
C PHE A 220 -10.37 6.94 -17.84
N TYR A 221 -9.40 7.43 -17.08
CA TYR A 221 -8.69 8.63 -17.46
C TYR A 221 -7.78 8.45 -18.68
N SER A 222 -7.14 7.30 -18.84
CA SER A 222 -6.31 6.99 -20.00
C SER A 222 -7.16 6.87 -21.28
N ASN A 223 -8.37 6.31 -21.17
CA ASN A 223 -9.28 6.13 -22.29
C ASN A 223 -10.06 7.40 -22.65
N PHE A 224 -10.33 8.28 -21.68
CA PHE A 224 -11.01 9.56 -21.91
C PHE A 224 -10.20 10.48 -22.85
N LEU A 225 -8.87 10.42 -22.79
CA LEU A 225 -7.98 11.19 -23.65
C LEU A 225 -7.86 10.62 -25.09
N THR A 226 -8.23 9.35 -25.31
CA THR A 226 -7.97 8.63 -26.57
C THR A 226 -9.17 8.39 -27.48
N ASN A 227 -10.36 8.97 -27.28
CA ASN A 227 -11.58 8.81 -28.09
C ASN A 227 -12.71 7.96 -27.49
N LEU A 228 -13.36 8.40 -26.44
CA LEU A 228 -14.51 7.66 -25.93
C LEU A 228 -15.82 8.42 -25.99
N LYS A 229 -16.34 8.62 -27.20
CA LYS A 229 -17.79 8.86 -27.39
C LYS A 229 -18.62 7.57 -27.51
N SER A 230 -18.00 6.40 -27.69
CA SER A 230 -18.73 5.15 -28.00
C SER A 230 -18.93 4.19 -26.82
N ASP A 231 -18.11 4.23 -25.76
CA ASP A 231 -18.18 3.25 -24.66
C ASP A 231 -18.79 3.78 -23.35
N ILE A 232 -19.51 4.89 -23.43
CA ILE A 232 -20.23 5.50 -22.28
C ILE A 232 -21.27 4.54 -21.64
N LYS A 233 -21.63 3.42 -22.31
CA LYS A 233 -22.55 2.43 -21.70
C LYS A 233 -21.99 1.75 -20.45
N HIS A 234 -20.67 1.60 -20.33
CA HIS A 234 -20.04 1.10 -19.10
C HIS A 234 -19.72 2.22 -18.09
N GLY A 235 -19.55 3.46 -18.55
CA GLY A 235 -19.26 4.62 -17.72
C GLY A 235 -20.38 5.06 -16.76
N ALA A 236 -21.64 4.68 -17.06
CA ALA A 236 -22.78 5.04 -16.21
C ALA A 236 -22.75 4.36 -14.82
N GLU A 237 -22.05 3.22 -14.69
CA GLU A 237 -21.90 2.50 -13.41
C GLU A 237 -20.86 3.13 -12.50
N TYR A 238 -19.88 3.79 -13.08
CA TYR A 238 -18.76 4.43 -12.38
C TYR A 238 -18.69 5.94 -12.68
N GLY A 239 -19.82 6.56 -13.04
CA GLY A 239 -19.90 7.97 -13.43
C GLY A 239 -19.29 8.93 -12.40
N TYR A 240 -19.38 8.57 -11.11
CA TYR A 240 -18.78 9.34 -10.03
C TYR A 240 -17.23 9.28 -10.00
N ILE A 241 -16.62 8.27 -10.64
CA ILE A 241 -15.15 8.15 -10.76
C ILE A 241 -14.62 9.00 -11.92
N LEU A 242 -15.43 9.22 -12.98
CA LEU A 242 -15.01 9.92 -14.18
C LEU A 242 -14.67 11.40 -13.95
N ASP A 243 -15.31 12.00 -12.97
CA ASP A 243 -15.15 13.43 -12.63
C ASP A 243 -13.99 13.70 -11.64
N ILE A 244 -13.26 12.64 -11.23
CA ILE A 244 -12.16 12.78 -10.28
C ILE A 244 -10.81 12.76 -11.02
N PRO A 245 -10.12 13.89 -11.16
CA PRO A 245 -8.88 13.97 -11.92
C PRO A 245 -7.71 13.39 -11.13
N LEU A 246 -7.30 12.17 -11.45
CA LEU A 246 -6.02 11.62 -10.99
C LEU A 246 -4.88 12.24 -11.81
N LEU A 247 -3.87 12.79 -11.13
CA LEU A 247 -2.69 13.37 -11.80
C LEU A 247 -2.01 12.35 -12.72
N PRO A 248 -1.57 12.77 -13.94
CA PRO A 248 -0.90 11.89 -14.89
C PRO A 248 0.29 11.14 -14.30
N PHE A 249 0.97 11.74 -13.34
CA PHE A 249 2.10 11.17 -12.62
C PHE A 249 1.79 9.76 -12.06
N TYR A 250 0.66 9.61 -11.37
CA TYR A 250 0.31 8.33 -10.72
C TYR A 250 -0.07 7.21 -11.71
N ARG A 251 -0.38 7.55 -12.96
CA ARG A 251 -0.74 6.57 -14.01
C ARG A 251 0.44 5.75 -14.49
N HIS A 252 1.65 6.26 -14.34
CA HIS A 252 2.87 5.55 -14.72
C HIS A 252 3.34 4.61 -13.61
N MET A 253 2.70 4.64 -12.44
CA MET A 253 3.01 3.74 -11.34
C MET A 253 2.28 2.41 -11.50
N ILE A 254 3.05 1.34 -11.54
CA ILE A 254 2.51 -0.01 -11.76
C ILE A 254 2.09 -0.62 -10.43
N ASP A 255 0.84 -1.08 -10.40
CA ASP A 255 0.23 -1.74 -9.26
C ASP A 255 -0.55 -2.97 -9.76
N LYS A 256 0.11 -4.11 -9.84
CA LYS A 256 -0.49 -5.38 -10.24
C LYS A 256 -0.33 -6.40 -9.14
N PHE A 257 -1.43 -6.93 -8.66
CA PHE A 257 -1.46 -7.92 -7.59
C PHE A 257 -1.52 -9.34 -8.11
N ASN A 258 -0.75 -10.23 -7.50
CA ASN A 258 -0.83 -11.67 -7.67
C ASN A 258 -1.00 -12.38 -6.32
N PHE A 259 -1.63 -11.69 -5.38
CA PHE A 259 -1.91 -12.14 -4.03
C PHE A 259 -3.30 -11.67 -3.60
N PRO A 260 -3.89 -12.28 -2.55
CA PRO A 260 -5.22 -11.91 -2.07
C PRO A 260 -5.27 -10.49 -1.51
N PRO A 261 -6.48 -9.87 -1.43
CA PRO A 261 -6.69 -8.59 -0.75
C PRO A 261 -6.09 -8.55 0.64
N THR A 262 -5.50 -7.41 1.01
CA THR A 262 -4.74 -7.24 2.27
C THR A 262 -5.58 -6.76 3.43
N TYR A 263 -6.79 -6.28 3.19
CA TYR A 263 -7.70 -5.70 4.18
C TYR A 263 -9.15 -6.10 3.87
N LYS A 264 -10.01 -6.38 4.77
CA LYS A 264 -9.91 -6.45 6.22
C LYS A 264 -9.89 -7.91 6.66
N VAL A 265 -8.80 -8.36 7.24
CA VAL A 265 -8.67 -9.73 7.74
C VAL A 265 -8.99 -9.81 9.24
N TYR A 266 -9.28 -11.00 9.75
CA TYR A 266 -9.41 -11.22 11.19
C TYR A 266 -8.07 -11.00 11.89
N ARG A 267 -8.11 -10.41 13.08
CA ARG A 267 -6.99 -10.44 14.03
C ARG A 267 -6.96 -11.83 14.67
N ASP A 268 -5.78 -12.24 15.13
CA ASP A 268 -5.57 -13.54 15.75
C ASP A 268 -6.01 -14.71 14.85
N ARG A 269 -5.33 -14.83 13.70
CA ARG A 269 -5.56 -15.87 12.71
C ARG A 269 -4.88 -17.22 13.04
N THR A 270 -4.41 -17.40 14.28
CA THR A 270 -3.66 -18.59 14.70
C THR A 270 -4.40 -19.91 14.50
N ASN A 271 -5.72 -19.88 14.52
CA ASN A 271 -6.58 -21.06 14.34
C ASN A 271 -7.21 -21.16 12.94
N ILE A 272 -6.81 -20.29 12.01
CA ILE A 272 -7.32 -20.31 10.65
C ILE A 272 -6.30 -21.00 9.76
N GLN A 273 -6.73 -22.03 9.04
CA GLN A 273 -5.88 -22.75 8.09
C GLN A 273 -5.33 -21.80 7.02
N ASN A 274 -4.10 -22.07 6.60
CA ASN A 274 -3.35 -21.26 5.64
C ASN A 274 -4.17 -20.98 4.37
N PRO A 275 -4.26 -19.71 3.90
CA PRO A 275 -4.96 -19.37 2.66
C PRO A 275 -4.46 -20.08 1.40
N ASP A 276 -3.29 -20.73 1.45
CA ASP A 276 -2.79 -21.59 0.37
C ASP A 276 -3.48 -22.95 0.30
N ASP A 277 -4.16 -23.40 1.35
CA ASP A 277 -4.99 -24.59 1.31
C ASP A 277 -6.25 -24.33 0.47
N ASN A 278 -6.61 -25.33 -0.37
CA ASN A 278 -7.78 -25.26 -1.28
C ASN A 278 -9.15 -25.13 -0.57
N GLN A 279 -9.16 -24.93 0.73
CA GLN A 279 -10.34 -24.82 1.60
C GLN A 279 -10.34 -23.52 2.41
N LEU A 280 -9.86 -22.39 1.85
CA LEU A 280 -9.95 -21.11 2.52
C LEU A 280 -11.40 -20.83 2.94
N ASP A 281 -11.66 -20.85 4.24
CA ASP A 281 -12.92 -20.36 4.79
C ASP A 281 -12.90 -18.82 4.81
N ILE A 282 -13.37 -18.26 3.72
CA ILE A 282 -13.36 -16.82 3.47
C ILE A 282 -14.07 -16.07 4.60
N GLN A 283 -15.14 -16.64 5.14
CA GLN A 283 -15.92 -16.04 6.21
C GLN A 283 -15.17 -16.02 7.55
N LYS A 284 -14.22 -16.95 7.73
CA LYS A 284 -13.34 -16.96 8.90
C LYS A 284 -12.09 -16.11 8.70
N TYR A 285 -11.65 -15.93 7.47
CA TYR A 285 -10.42 -15.18 7.16
C TYR A 285 -10.64 -13.67 7.09
N TYR A 286 -11.72 -13.23 6.40
CA TYR A 286 -12.05 -11.81 6.25
C TYR A 286 -13.20 -11.39 7.18
N THR A 287 -13.01 -10.25 7.89
CA THR A 287 -14.07 -9.67 8.71
C THR A 287 -15.00 -8.79 7.89
N ARG A 288 -16.30 -8.79 8.22
CA ARG A 288 -17.30 -7.88 7.66
C ARG A 288 -17.42 -7.88 6.13
N TRP A 289 -16.91 -8.92 5.47
CA TRP A 289 -16.93 -8.98 4.00
C TRP A 289 -18.34 -9.00 3.41
N ASN A 290 -19.32 -9.46 4.18
CA ASN A 290 -20.71 -9.59 3.76
C ASN A 290 -21.64 -8.50 4.28
N THR A 291 -21.13 -7.50 5.03
CA THR A 291 -21.98 -6.45 5.62
C THR A 291 -21.72 -5.08 5.03
N ASP A 292 -20.48 -4.61 5.03
CA ASP A 292 -20.20 -3.22 4.73
C ASP A 292 -19.01 -3.03 3.77
N ARG A 293 -18.13 -4.02 3.59
CA ARG A 293 -16.87 -3.83 2.88
C ARG A 293 -16.36 -5.11 2.22
N ILE A 294 -16.18 -5.05 0.92
CA ILE A 294 -15.43 -6.08 0.20
C ILE A 294 -13.95 -5.96 0.59
N PRO A 295 -13.30 -7.08 0.92
CA PRO A 295 -11.85 -7.10 1.13
C PRO A 295 -11.12 -6.51 -0.06
N SER A 296 -10.10 -5.67 0.19
CA SER A 296 -9.49 -4.83 -0.82
C SER A 296 -7.97 -4.74 -0.65
N TRP A 297 -7.26 -4.38 -1.73
CA TRP A 297 -5.84 -4.07 -1.67
C TRP A 297 -5.63 -2.63 -1.22
N CYS A 298 -5.75 -2.40 0.10
CA CYS A 298 -5.53 -1.09 0.68
C CYS A 298 -4.05 -0.75 0.79
N ASP A 299 -3.23 -1.77 1.08
CA ASP A 299 -1.79 -1.64 1.29
C ASP A 299 -1.05 -1.84 -0.04
N ARG A 300 -0.19 -0.87 -0.42
CA ARG A 300 0.45 -0.84 -1.74
C ARG A 300 1.90 -0.38 -1.68
N ILE A 301 2.66 -0.81 -2.71
CA ILE A 301 3.99 -0.31 -3.02
C ILE A 301 4.01 0.05 -4.50
N LEU A 302 4.07 1.34 -4.78
CA LEU A 302 4.05 1.91 -6.13
C LEU A 302 5.44 2.39 -6.52
N SER A 303 5.82 2.18 -7.77
CA SER A 303 7.05 2.69 -8.38
C SER A 303 6.84 2.97 -9.85
N ILE A 304 7.67 3.83 -10.44
CA ILE A 304 7.75 3.99 -11.89
C ILE A 304 8.76 2.97 -12.39
N GLU A 305 8.26 1.91 -13.04
CA GLU A 305 9.10 0.88 -13.65
C GLU A 305 9.55 1.33 -15.04
N ASN A 306 10.84 1.18 -15.31
CA ASN A 306 11.47 1.49 -16.59
C ASN A 306 12.71 0.57 -16.80
N TYR A 307 13.57 0.87 -17.75
CA TYR A 307 14.79 0.09 -18.00
C TYR A 307 15.80 0.11 -16.82
N ASN A 308 15.73 1.11 -15.94
CA ASN A 308 16.58 1.21 -14.74
C ASN A 308 15.93 0.60 -13.49
N VAL A 309 14.59 0.53 -13.42
CA VAL A 309 13.87 0.00 -12.26
C VAL A 309 12.96 -1.13 -12.70
N LYS A 310 13.26 -2.34 -12.22
CA LYS A 310 12.47 -3.54 -12.47
C LYS A 310 12.00 -4.16 -11.16
N ARG A 311 10.71 -4.34 -10.99
CA ARG A 311 10.14 -5.10 -9.88
C ARG A 311 10.35 -6.60 -10.11
N ILE A 312 11.05 -7.24 -9.18
CA ILE A 312 11.38 -8.68 -9.22
C ILE A 312 10.32 -9.47 -8.49
N LEU A 313 9.82 -8.94 -7.37
CA LEU A 313 8.85 -9.58 -6.51
C LEU A 313 7.87 -8.54 -5.98
N TYR A 314 6.59 -8.91 -5.86
CA TYR A 314 5.57 -8.14 -5.15
C TYR A 314 4.55 -9.10 -4.56
N GLU A 315 4.52 -9.18 -3.24
CA GLU A 315 3.71 -10.15 -2.51
C GLU A 315 3.11 -9.56 -1.23
N SER A 316 2.13 -10.27 -0.71
CA SER A 316 1.66 -10.16 0.66
C SER A 316 1.93 -11.47 1.39
N CYS A 317 2.18 -11.42 2.68
CA CYS A 317 2.44 -12.61 3.47
C CYS A 317 1.68 -12.56 4.79
N ASP A 318 0.82 -13.54 5.00
CA ASP A 318 0.23 -13.78 6.31
C ASP A 318 1.18 -14.60 7.18
N SER A 319 1.25 -14.24 8.46
CA SER A 319 2.10 -14.91 9.44
C SER A 319 1.57 -14.68 10.84
N ILE A 320 1.77 -15.67 11.72
CA ILE A 320 1.46 -15.54 13.16
C ILE A 320 2.19 -14.33 13.80
N LEU A 321 3.32 -13.93 13.25
CA LEU A 321 4.11 -12.81 13.76
C LEU A 321 3.45 -11.44 13.51
N VAL A 322 2.50 -11.37 12.57
CA VAL A 322 1.81 -10.12 12.17
C VAL A 322 0.28 -10.24 12.26
N ASN A 323 -0.23 -11.23 12.98
CA ASN A 323 -1.66 -11.51 13.08
C ASN A 323 -2.44 -10.58 14.03
N ASN A 324 -1.77 -9.64 14.69
CA ASN A 324 -2.38 -8.64 15.57
C ASN A 324 -3.00 -7.44 14.82
N SER A 325 -2.81 -7.35 13.50
CA SER A 325 -3.43 -6.35 12.64
C SER A 325 -4.58 -6.94 11.81
N ASP A 326 -5.54 -6.11 11.42
CA ASP A 326 -6.58 -6.42 10.44
C ASP A 326 -6.16 -6.12 8.99
N HIS A 327 -4.88 -5.78 8.81
CA HIS A 327 -4.19 -5.71 7.53
C HIS A 327 -3.15 -6.83 7.40
N LEU A 328 -2.82 -7.19 6.15
CA LEU A 328 -1.65 -7.99 5.81
C LEU A 328 -0.53 -7.07 5.34
N PRO A 329 0.72 -7.35 5.71
CA PRO A 329 1.85 -6.61 5.14
C PRO A 329 2.02 -6.92 3.66
N VAL A 330 2.52 -5.94 2.92
CA VAL A 330 2.97 -6.09 1.53
C VAL A 330 4.44 -5.79 1.43
N TYR A 331 5.13 -6.48 0.54
CA TYR A 331 6.54 -6.24 0.28
C TYR A 331 6.90 -6.43 -1.20
N ALA A 332 7.89 -5.69 -1.65
CA ALA A 332 8.39 -5.74 -3.01
C ALA A 332 9.91 -5.69 -3.04
N LEU A 333 10.50 -6.40 -3.99
CA LEU A 333 11.93 -6.37 -4.30
C LEU A 333 12.13 -5.78 -5.69
N PHE A 334 12.99 -4.79 -5.77
CA PHE A 334 13.33 -4.10 -7.02
C PHE A 334 14.80 -4.29 -7.35
N LEU A 335 15.10 -4.55 -8.62
CA LEU A 335 16.42 -4.38 -9.21
C LEU A 335 16.51 -2.96 -9.77
N VAL A 336 17.50 -2.21 -9.33
CA VAL A 336 17.76 -0.84 -9.81
C VAL A 336 19.17 -0.77 -10.38
N ASN A 337 19.28 -0.32 -11.62
CA ASN A 337 20.56 -0.04 -12.30
C ASN A 337 20.92 1.44 -12.00
N ILE A 338 22.03 1.64 -11.28
CA ILE A 338 22.59 2.94 -10.89
C ILE A 338 23.97 3.09 -11.48
#